data_8fbb7c6568c6cebf15bd95a176139096
#
_entry.id   8fbb7c6568c6cebf15bd95a176139096
#
_cell.length_a   1.000
_cell.length_b   1.000
_cell.length_c   1.000
_cell.angle_alpha   90.00
_cell.angle_beta   90.00
_cell.angle_gamma   90.00
#
_symmetry.space_group_name_H-M   'P 1'
#
loop_
_entity.id
_entity.type
_entity.pdbx_description
1 polymer ?
#
loop_
_entity_poly.entity_id
_entity_poly.type
_entity_poly.pdbx_seq_one_letter_code
_entity_poly.pdbx_strand_id
1 'polypeptide(L)'
;MSHITYLEAAVVGLVQGVTELFPVSSLGHNVLIPALVGGSWASDLNVAKPESPYLAFIVGLHVATALALLIYFWRDWVRIIGGFFTSLRLRPGFPWVRLDTRDQKLAWMIILATIPVGIVGLLAEHAFRVIFGRPIVAGFFLIVNGAILYCGERFRTRRSVQADQAIAAERDREQELVSAGAGPPGQPTAHPPSHQAVRQEEMALAVRADERLAKVGYAQATIIGSAQILALLAGISRDGVTMVAGMTRGLSREDAARFAFLLATPVILAAGVLKVPDLTGSLGNGIHGQILLGSALSFIGAYVSVRFLMKYFQTRTLTPFAIYCFVVGLGSVIYLGLIK
;
A
#
# COMPACT_ATOMS: atom_id res chain seq x y z
N MET A 1 27.74 19.70 2.82
CA MET A 1 26.33 19.50 2.42
C MET A 1 26.21 18.06 1.94
N SER A 2 25.25 17.29 2.43
CA SER A 2 25.01 15.92 1.94
C SER A 2 24.48 16.02 0.51
N HIS A 3 25.18 15.41 -0.45
CA HIS A 3 24.77 15.42 -1.85
C HIS A 3 24.25 14.03 -2.23
N ILE A 4 22.93 13.93 -2.42
CA ILE A 4 22.34 12.71 -2.98
C ILE A 4 22.83 12.57 -4.42
N THR A 5 23.50 11.48 -4.74
CA THR A 5 23.94 11.17 -6.11
C THR A 5 22.78 10.64 -6.95
N TYR A 6 22.89 10.70 -8.28
CA TYR A 6 21.88 10.10 -9.16
C TYR A 6 21.77 8.58 -9.00
N LEU A 7 22.86 7.90 -8.65
CA LEU A 7 22.83 6.46 -8.36
C LEU A 7 22.03 6.16 -7.10
N GLU A 8 22.26 6.90 -6.02
CA GLU A 8 21.48 6.78 -4.78
C GLU A 8 20.01 7.07 -5.03
N ALA A 9 19.71 8.14 -5.79
CA ALA A 9 18.34 8.49 -6.16
C ALA A 9 17.65 7.38 -6.97
N ALA A 10 18.34 6.77 -7.92
CA ALA A 10 17.79 5.68 -8.73
C ALA A 10 17.52 4.42 -7.89
N VAL A 11 18.48 4.00 -7.08
CA VAL A 11 18.33 2.80 -6.25
C VAL A 11 17.25 2.99 -5.19
N VAL A 12 17.29 4.10 -4.45
CA VAL A 12 16.28 4.38 -3.40
C VAL A 12 14.90 4.58 -4.02
N GLY A 13 14.79 5.24 -5.18
CA GLY A 13 13.53 5.41 -5.90
C GLY A 13 12.91 4.07 -6.29
N LEU A 14 13.70 3.16 -6.87
CA LEU A 14 13.23 1.83 -7.24
C LEU A 14 12.83 1.00 -6.00
N VAL A 15 13.69 0.99 -4.96
CA VAL A 15 13.40 0.31 -3.70
C VAL A 15 12.11 0.84 -3.09
N GLN A 16 11.93 2.15 -3.01
CA GLN A 16 10.72 2.78 -2.50
C GLN A 16 9.49 2.30 -3.28
N GLY A 17 9.51 2.39 -4.63
CA GLY A 17 8.37 2.00 -5.45
C GLY A 17 7.97 0.54 -5.28
N VAL A 18 8.93 -0.36 -5.09
CA VAL A 18 8.65 -1.77 -4.84
C VAL A 18 8.18 -1.97 -3.40
N THR A 19 8.96 -1.54 -2.41
CA THR A 19 8.74 -1.90 -1.01
C THR A 19 7.60 -1.13 -0.35
N GLU A 20 7.11 -0.04 -0.95
CA GLU A 20 5.97 0.72 -0.45
C GLU A 20 4.69 -0.12 -0.46
N LEU A 21 4.46 -0.89 -1.54
CA LEU A 21 3.25 -1.68 -1.72
C LEU A 21 3.42 -3.13 -1.29
N PHE A 22 4.63 -3.66 -1.40
CA PHE A 22 4.94 -4.97 -0.84
C PHE A 22 4.83 -4.92 0.69
N PRO A 23 4.30 -5.96 1.34
CA PRO A 23 4.11 -5.95 2.79
C PRO A 23 5.44 -6.12 3.57
N VAL A 24 6.49 -5.36 3.18
CA VAL A 24 7.87 -5.51 3.70
C VAL A 24 8.46 -4.22 4.28
N SER A 25 7.69 -3.12 4.36
CA SER A 25 8.08 -1.82 4.91
C SER A 25 9.11 -1.02 4.10
N SER A 26 8.65 -0.05 3.31
CA SER A 26 9.51 0.89 2.58
C SER A 26 10.38 1.74 3.51
N LEU A 27 9.80 2.27 4.59
CA LEU A 27 10.54 3.06 5.56
C LEU A 27 11.66 2.26 6.22
N GLY A 28 11.40 0.97 6.54
CA GLY A 28 12.43 0.07 7.06
C GLY A 28 13.60 -0.06 6.08
N HIS A 29 13.34 -0.26 4.79
CA HIS A 29 14.39 -0.37 3.76
C HIS A 29 15.14 0.95 3.55
N ASN A 30 14.45 2.08 3.58
CA ASN A 30 15.07 3.40 3.46
C ASN A 30 15.98 3.77 4.65
N VAL A 31 15.81 3.11 5.79
CA VAL A 31 16.69 3.21 6.95
C VAL A 31 17.83 2.17 6.90
N LEU A 32 17.48 0.92 6.55
CA LEU A 32 18.43 -0.21 6.60
C LEU A 32 19.44 -0.17 5.47
N ILE A 33 19.03 0.10 4.22
CA ILE A 33 19.93 0.03 3.05
C ILE A 33 21.11 1.01 3.20
N PRO A 34 20.90 2.31 3.51
CA PRO A 34 22.03 3.21 3.73
C PRO A 34 22.95 2.76 4.87
N ALA A 35 22.38 2.25 5.95
CA ALA A 35 23.17 1.77 7.09
C ALA A 35 24.00 0.52 6.76
N LEU A 36 23.46 -0.40 5.97
CA LEU A 36 24.17 -1.62 5.56
C LEU A 36 25.27 -1.33 4.54
N VAL A 37 25.01 -0.47 3.55
CA VAL A 37 26.02 -0.04 2.57
C VAL A 37 27.15 0.72 3.25
N GLY A 38 26.83 1.62 4.18
CA GLY A 38 27.84 2.44 4.89
C GLY A 38 28.41 3.58 4.06
N GLY A 39 29.55 4.14 4.49
CA GLY A 39 30.24 5.21 3.76
C GLY A 39 29.36 6.46 3.54
N SER A 40 29.39 7.02 2.34
CA SER A 40 28.57 8.18 1.95
C SER A 40 27.07 7.91 2.06
N TRP A 41 26.62 6.69 1.75
CA TRP A 41 25.20 6.32 1.86
C TRP A 41 24.66 6.51 3.27
N ALA A 42 25.39 6.09 4.29
CA ALA A 42 24.99 6.23 5.68
C ALA A 42 24.99 7.69 6.16
N SER A 43 25.86 8.55 5.59
CA SER A 43 25.95 9.97 5.95
C SER A 43 24.90 10.83 5.23
N ASP A 44 24.64 10.55 3.96
CA ASP A 44 23.85 11.37 3.06
C ASP A 44 22.35 10.96 3.08
N LEU A 45 22.07 9.67 3.24
CA LEU A 45 20.73 9.10 3.25
C LEU A 45 20.23 8.82 4.69
N ASN A 46 20.29 9.83 5.56
CA ASN A 46 19.90 9.69 6.97
C ASN A 46 18.56 10.37 7.26
N VAL A 47 17.51 9.57 7.50
CA VAL A 47 16.15 10.04 7.82
C VAL A 47 16.03 10.66 9.23
N ALA A 48 16.95 10.37 10.13
CA ALA A 48 16.89 10.88 11.51
C ALA A 48 17.35 12.35 11.64
N LYS A 49 18.03 12.88 10.61
CA LYS A 49 18.45 14.28 10.61
C LYS A 49 17.24 15.18 10.27
N PRO A 50 16.88 16.16 11.13
CA PRO A 50 15.67 16.97 10.94
C PRO A 50 15.64 17.79 9.65
N GLU A 51 16.80 18.25 9.17
CA GLU A 51 16.95 19.11 7.98
C GLU A 51 17.74 18.39 6.87
N SER A 52 17.46 17.11 6.68
CA SER A 52 18.14 16.34 5.64
C SER A 52 17.46 16.52 4.28
N PRO A 53 18.21 16.83 3.19
CA PRO A 53 17.70 16.77 1.82
C PRO A 53 17.10 15.39 1.49
N TYR A 54 17.57 14.34 2.13
CA TYR A 54 17.02 13.00 1.98
C TYR A 54 15.56 12.88 2.42
N LEU A 55 15.16 13.63 3.46
CA LEU A 55 13.76 13.64 3.88
C LEU A 55 12.85 14.24 2.80
N ALA A 56 13.24 15.38 2.22
CA ALA A 56 12.53 15.98 1.10
C ALA A 56 12.48 15.02 -0.11
N PHE A 57 13.59 14.36 -0.42
CA PHE A 57 13.67 13.36 -1.48
C PHE A 57 12.66 12.22 -1.27
N ILE A 58 12.61 11.59 -0.07
CA ILE A 58 11.65 10.52 0.25
C ILE A 58 10.20 10.99 0.10
N VAL A 59 9.88 12.22 0.46
CA VAL A 59 8.53 12.78 0.28
C VAL A 59 8.13 12.76 -1.20
N GLY A 60 9.02 13.17 -2.09
CA GLY A 60 8.80 13.10 -3.54
C GLY A 60 8.49 11.67 -4.01
N LEU A 61 9.23 10.69 -3.49
CA LEU A 61 9.02 9.28 -3.80
C LEU A 61 7.65 8.78 -3.33
N HIS A 62 7.21 9.18 -2.14
CA HIS A 62 5.87 8.80 -1.64
C HIS A 62 4.76 9.42 -2.49
N VAL A 63 4.87 10.68 -2.90
CA VAL A 63 3.91 11.30 -3.82
C VAL A 63 3.85 10.52 -5.13
N ALA A 64 4.99 10.10 -5.67
CA ALA A 64 5.05 9.31 -6.89
C ALA A 64 4.38 7.94 -6.74
N THR A 65 4.57 7.24 -5.61
CA THR A 65 3.87 5.97 -5.35
C THR A 65 2.36 6.16 -5.19
N ALA A 66 1.92 7.24 -4.54
CA ALA A 66 0.51 7.56 -4.43
C ALA A 66 -0.14 7.86 -5.79
N LEU A 67 0.57 8.57 -6.67
CA LEU A 67 0.12 8.80 -8.06
C LEU A 67 0.01 7.49 -8.84
N ALA A 68 0.93 6.53 -8.65
CA ALA A 68 0.84 5.21 -9.26
C ALA A 68 -0.42 4.46 -8.82
N LEU A 69 -0.76 4.50 -7.51
CA LEU A 69 -2.01 3.92 -6.98
C LEU A 69 -3.24 4.63 -7.52
N LEU A 70 -3.24 5.97 -7.59
CA LEU A 70 -4.33 6.74 -8.18
C LEU A 70 -4.57 6.37 -9.64
N ILE A 71 -3.51 6.21 -10.42
CA ILE A 71 -3.62 5.84 -11.83
C ILE A 71 -4.07 4.39 -11.97
N TYR A 72 -3.60 3.48 -11.13
CA TYR A 72 -4.04 2.09 -11.16
C TYR A 72 -5.53 1.97 -10.81
N PHE A 73 -5.97 2.63 -9.73
CA PHE A 73 -7.35 2.61 -9.23
C PHE A 73 -8.18 3.82 -9.71
N TRP A 74 -7.83 4.49 -10.81
CA TRP A 74 -8.45 5.76 -11.20
C TRP A 74 -9.97 5.68 -11.37
N ARG A 75 -10.49 4.56 -11.93
CA ARG A 75 -11.92 4.33 -12.11
C ARG A 75 -12.63 4.16 -10.78
N ASP A 76 -11.98 3.49 -9.84
CA ASP A 76 -12.51 3.29 -8.49
C ASP A 76 -12.57 4.63 -7.77
N TRP A 77 -11.50 5.43 -7.87
CA TRP A 77 -11.45 6.75 -7.27
C TRP A 77 -12.52 7.70 -7.85
N VAL A 78 -12.77 7.69 -9.15
CA VAL A 78 -13.85 8.49 -9.75
C VAL A 78 -15.20 8.10 -9.17
N ARG A 79 -15.48 6.79 -9.01
CA ARG A 79 -16.74 6.30 -8.41
C ARG A 79 -16.84 6.63 -6.92
N ILE A 80 -15.77 6.41 -6.16
CA ILE A 80 -15.70 6.67 -4.72
C ILE A 80 -15.90 8.17 -4.44
N ILE A 81 -15.19 9.04 -5.16
CA ILE A 81 -15.32 10.50 -5.04
C ILE A 81 -16.72 10.94 -5.45
N GLY A 82 -17.27 10.42 -6.56
CA GLY A 82 -18.65 10.65 -6.97
C GLY A 82 -19.65 10.21 -5.90
N GLY A 83 -19.42 9.04 -5.28
CA GLY A 83 -20.18 8.52 -4.16
C GLY A 83 -20.16 9.47 -2.96
N PHE A 84 -18.98 9.99 -2.60
CA PHE A 84 -18.87 10.98 -1.53
C PHE A 84 -19.75 12.21 -1.78
N PHE A 85 -19.60 12.87 -2.93
CA PHE A 85 -20.36 14.08 -3.24
C PHE A 85 -21.88 13.81 -3.35
N THR A 86 -22.28 12.67 -3.89
CA THR A 86 -23.70 12.31 -3.95
C THR A 86 -24.31 11.96 -2.60
N SER A 87 -23.49 11.55 -1.61
CA SER A 87 -23.93 11.31 -0.24
C SER A 87 -24.27 12.61 0.51
N LEU A 88 -23.63 13.73 0.13
CA LEU A 88 -23.79 15.04 0.76
C LEU A 88 -25.01 15.83 0.25
N ARG A 89 -25.92 15.21 -0.50
CA ARG A 89 -27.13 15.91 -1.00
C ARG A 89 -28.01 16.35 0.16
N LEU A 90 -27.95 17.66 0.42
CA LEU A 90 -28.78 18.35 1.37
C LEU A 90 -30.24 18.34 0.87
N ARG A 91 -31.15 17.65 1.57
CA ARG A 91 -32.57 17.91 1.47
C ARG A 91 -32.97 18.86 2.60
N PRO A 92 -33.77 19.90 2.31
CA PRO A 92 -34.34 20.72 3.36
C PRO A 92 -35.15 19.84 4.33
N GLY A 93 -34.72 19.74 5.60
CA GLY A 93 -35.49 19.12 6.66
C GLY A 93 -34.95 17.83 7.28
N PHE A 94 -33.87 17.19 6.78
CA PHE A 94 -33.27 16.00 7.44
C PHE A 94 -31.79 15.71 7.12
N PRO A 95 -31.10 14.90 7.96
CA PRO A 95 -29.64 14.91 8.06
C PRO A 95 -28.94 14.34 6.84
N TRP A 96 -28.20 15.01 6.27
CA TRP A 96 -26.79 15.33 5.98
C TRP A 96 -26.06 14.25 5.17
N VAL A 97 -26.23 12.93 5.38
CA VAL A 97 -25.50 11.87 4.67
C VAL A 97 -26.45 10.75 4.30
N ARG A 98 -26.59 10.47 3.01
CA ARG A 98 -27.28 9.27 2.49
C ARG A 98 -26.25 8.20 2.12
N LEU A 99 -26.47 6.99 2.58
CA LEU A 99 -25.59 5.85 2.39
C LEU A 99 -26.32 4.70 1.69
N ASP A 100 -27.00 5.03 0.58
CA ASP A 100 -27.83 4.10 -0.16
C ASP A 100 -27.02 3.23 -1.12
N THR A 101 -25.90 3.75 -1.63
CA THR A 101 -25.06 3.05 -2.60
C THR A 101 -23.78 2.52 -2.00
N ARG A 102 -23.19 1.47 -2.62
CA ARG A 102 -21.90 0.91 -2.22
C ARG A 102 -20.77 1.95 -2.29
N ASP A 103 -20.76 2.81 -3.33
CA ASP A 103 -19.71 3.80 -3.54
C ASP A 103 -19.74 4.88 -2.45
N GLN A 104 -20.94 5.28 -2.00
CA GLN A 104 -21.13 6.16 -0.84
C GLN A 104 -20.60 5.52 0.45
N LYS A 105 -20.93 4.25 0.68
CA LYS A 105 -20.44 3.51 1.86
C LYS A 105 -18.93 3.39 1.85
N LEU A 106 -18.35 3.02 0.70
CA LEU A 106 -16.91 2.84 0.57
C LEU A 106 -16.15 4.15 0.78
N ALA A 107 -16.66 5.28 0.25
CA ALA A 107 -16.08 6.61 0.48
C ALA A 107 -15.99 6.95 1.97
N TRP A 108 -17.09 6.79 2.72
CA TRP A 108 -17.10 7.06 4.16
C TRP A 108 -16.29 6.05 4.96
N MET A 109 -16.24 4.79 4.55
CA MET A 109 -15.38 3.79 5.17
C MET A 109 -13.90 4.16 5.05
N ILE A 110 -13.44 4.61 3.87
CA ILE A 110 -12.07 5.07 3.65
C ILE A 110 -11.77 6.29 4.52
N ILE A 111 -12.66 7.29 4.55
CA ILE A 111 -12.50 8.49 5.37
C ILE A 111 -12.36 8.10 6.86
N LEU A 112 -13.33 7.35 7.39
CA LEU A 112 -13.33 6.96 8.81
C LEU A 112 -12.14 6.09 9.18
N ALA A 113 -11.73 5.19 8.29
CA ALA A 113 -10.57 4.32 8.49
C ALA A 113 -9.23 5.08 8.43
N THR A 114 -9.19 6.25 7.77
CA THR A 114 -7.97 7.08 7.65
C THR A 114 -7.80 8.03 8.86
N ILE A 115 -8.89 8.42 9.53
CA ILE A 115 -8.84 9.37 10.65
C ILE A 115 -7.86 8.95 11.76
N PRO A 116 -7.90 7.70 12.30
CA PRO A 116 -7.03 7.33 13.41
C PRO A 116 -5.54 7.46 13.08
N VAL A 117 -5.11 6.96 11.92
CA VAL A 117 -3.71 7.06 11.51
C VAL A 117 -3.32 8.49 11.19
N GLY A 118 -4.24 9.30 10.63
CA GLY A 118 -4.02 10.72 10.39
C GLY A 118 -3.77 11.50 11.67
N ILE A 119 -4.60 11.31 12.70
CA ILE A 119 -4.44 11.96 14.01
C ILE A 119 -3.12 11.55 14.66
N VAL A 120 -2.84 10.25 14.77
CA VAL A 120 -1.62 9.76 15.42
C VAL A 120 -0.39 10.16 14.62
N GLY A 121 -0.44 10.11 13.27
CA GLY A 121 0.64 10.55 12.39
C GLY A 121 0.99 12.01 12.62
N LEU A 122 -0.01 12.91 12.64
CA LEU A 122 0.23 14.34 12.85
C LEU A 122 0.78 14.65 14.25
N LEU A 123 0.30 13.96 15.29
CA LEU A 123 0.69 14.23 16.67
C LEU A 123 2.03 13.59 17.05
N ALA A 124 2.37 12.45 16.48
CA ALA A 124 3.45 11.61 16.95
C ALA A 124 4.58 11.38 15.91
N GLU A 125 4.45 11.90 14.66
CA GLU A 125 5.44 11.68 13.58
C GLU A 125 6.87 11.98 14.03
N HIS A 126 7.09 13.13 14.69
CA HIS A 126 8.42 13.53 15.14
C HIS A 126 9.01 12.53 16.14
N ALA A 127 8.24 12.13 17.14
CA ALA A 127 8.68 11.17 18.16
C ALA A 127 9.01 9.79 17.54
N PHE A 128 8.13 9.30 16.66
CA PHE A 128 8.35 8.03 15.98
C PHE A 128 9.58 8.06 15.08
N ARG A 129 9.82 9.13 14.34
CA ARG A 129 10.98 9.28 13.47
C ARG A 129 12.30 9.29 14.24
N VAL A 130 12.39 10.03 15.35
CA VAL A 130 13.61 10.15 16.14
C VAL A 130 13.91 8.87 16.90
N ILE A 131 12.90 8.28 17.55
CA ILE A 131 13.08 7.10 18.41
C ILE A 131 13.29 5.83 17.56
N PHE A 132 12.49 5.66 16.50
CA PHE A 132 12.45 4.42 15.72
C PHE A 132 13.17 4.49 14.36
N GLY A 133 13.77 5.65 14.01
CA GLY A 133 14.59 5.82 12.81
C GLY A 133 15.99 5.21 12.88
N ARG A 134 16.33 4.50 13.99
CA ARG A 134 17.61 3.82 14.17
C ARG A 134 17.65 2.50 13.40
N PRO A 135 18.72 2.18 12.64
CA PRO A 135 18.78 1.00 11.78
C PRO A 135 18.53 -0.34 12.50
N ILE A 136 19.13 -0.55 13.68
CA ILE A 136 18.92 -1.77 14.48
C ILE A 136 17.45 -1.91 14.88
N VAL A 137 16.81 -0.81 15.25
CA VAL A 137 15.40 -0.78 15.64
C VAL A 137 14.51 -1.09 14.42
N ALA A 138 14.83 -0.54 13.26
CA ALA A 138 14.13 -0.85 12.01
C ALA A 138 14.27 -2.32 11.61
N GLY A 139 15.45 -2.92 11.77
CA GLY A 139 15.68 -4.35 11.58
C GLY A 139 14.85 -5.22 12.53
N PHE A 140 14.78 -4.84 13.81
CA PHE A 140 13.96 -5.52 14.81
C PHE A 140 12.45 -5.45 14.43
N PHE A 141 11.95 -4.26 14.07
CA PHE A 141 10.55 -4.14 13.64
C PHE A 141 10.27 -4.83 12.31
N LEU A 142 11.26 -5.00 11.45
CA LEU A 142 11.10 -5.81 10.25
C LEU A 142 10.90 -7.29 10.59
N ILE A 143 11.60 -7.82 11.61
CA ILE A 143 11.33 -9.17 12.15
C ILE A 143 9.91 -9.25 12.72
N VAL A 144 9.50 -8.25 13.50
CA VAL A 144 8.14 -8.16 14.05
C VAL A 144 7.09 -8.13 12.92
N ASN A 145 7.35 -7.37 11.85
CA ASN A 145 6.50 -7.36 10.66
C ASN A 145 6.36 -8.77 10.06
N GLY A 146 7.47 -9.50 9.92
CA GLY A 146 7.46 -10.89 9.50
C GLY A 146 6.58 -11.76 10.38
N ALA A 147 6.66 -11.61 11.71
CA ALA A 147 5.82 -12.32 12.66
C ALA A 147 4.32 -11.96 12.49
N ILE A 148 4.00 -10.67 12.32
CA ILE A 148 2.63 -10.21 12.08
C ILE A 148 2.06 -10.84 10.80
N LEU A 149 2.83 -10.83 9.69
CA LEU A 149 2.39 -11.42 8.42
C LEU A 149 2.20 -12.93 8.53
N TYR A 150 3.14 -13.63 9.17
CA TYR A 150 3.06 -15.07 9.36
C TYR A 150 1.88 -15.47 10.25
N CYS A 151 1.72 -14.81 11.40
CA CYS A 151 0.60 -15.03 12.30
C CYS A 151 -0.74 -14.65 11.63
N GLY A 152 -0.78 -13.54 10.91
CA GLY A 152 -1.96 -13.12 10.17
C GLY A 152 -2.42 -14.15 9.14
N GLU A 153 -1.47 -14.77 8.42
CA GLU A 153 -1.77 -15.84 7.49
C GLU A 153 -2.18 -17.14 8.21
N ARG A 154 -1.49 -17.49 9.30
CA ARG A 154 -1.71 -18.76 10.03
C ARG A 154 -3.02 -18.78 10.83
N PHE A 155 -3.40 -17.62 11.39
CA PHE A 155 -4.57 -17.48 12.26
C PHE A 155 -5.74 -16.74 11.60
N ARG A 156 -5.84 -16.81 10.27
CA ARG A 156 -6.99 -16.25 9.54
C ARG A 156 -8.31 -16.80 10.07
N THR A 157 -9.32 -15.94 10.08
CA THR A 157 -10.67 -16.38 10.46
C THR A 157 -11.24 -17.38 9.46
N ARG A 158 -12.13 -18.26 9.93
CA ARG A 158 -12.87 -19.17 9.04
C ARG A 158 -13.61 -18.40 7.93
N ARG A 159 -14.13 -17.21 8.24
CA ARG A 159 -14.80 -16.32 7.27
C ARG A 159 -13.84 -15.89 6.17
N SER A 160 -12.61 -15.52 6.50
CA SER A 160 -11.59 -15.14 5.50
C SER A 160 -11.24 -16.31 4.57
N VAL A 161 -11.11 -17.51 5.11
CA VAL A 161 -10.87 -18.72 4.29
C VAL A 161 -12.05 -19.01 3.38
N GLN A 162 -13.28 -18.96 3.90
CA GLN A 162 -14.50 -19.16 3.12
C GLN A 162 -14.66 -18.10 2.03
N ALA A 163 -14.28 -16.84 2.30
CA ALA A 163 -14.30 -15.78 1.30
C ALA A 163 -13.33 -16.06 0.13
N ASP A 164 -12.10 -16.50 0.41
CA ASP A 164 -11.16 -16.93 -0.64
C ASP A 164 -11.73 -18.08 -1.47
N GLN A 165 -12.31 -19.10 -0.81
CA GLN A 165 -12.90 -20.26 -1.48
C GLN A 165 -14.09 -19.87 -2.36
N ALA A 166 -14.95 -18.98 -1.87
CA ALA A 166 -16.10 -18.49 -2.64
C ALA A 166 -15.67 -17.75 -3.91
N ILE A 167 -14.65 -16.88 -3.80
CA ILE A 167 -14.11 -16.13 -4.94
C ILE A 167 -13.42 -17.10 -5.93
N ALA A 168 -12.69 -18.09 -5.47
CA ALA A 168 -12.07 -19.10 -6.33
C ALA A 168 -13.14 -19.90 -7.10
N ALA A 169 -14.17 -20.39 -6.40
CA ALA A 169 -15.26 -21.14 -7.03
C ALA A 169 -16.07 -20.29 -8.04
N GLU A 170 -16.21 -19.00 -7.80
CA GLU A 170 -16.84 -18.07 -8.76
C GLU A 170 -16.01 -17.95 -10.03
N ARG A 171 -14.68 -17.82 -9.92
CA ARG A 171 -13.76 -17.75 -11.06
C ARG A 171 -13.74 -19.07 -11.86
N ASP A 172 -13.71 -20.20 -11.18
CA ASP A 172 -13.72 -21.51 -11.85
C ASP A 172 -15.00 -21.70 -12.67
N ARG A 173 -16.17 -21.31 -12.13
CA ARG A 173 -17.44 -21.34 -12.86
C ARG A 173 -17.46 -20.40 -14.08
N GLU A 174 -16.89 -19.19 -13.95
CA GLU A 174 -16.78 -18.26 -15.07
C GLU A 174 -15.89 -18.83 -16.18
N GLN A 175 -14.76 -19.47 -15.81
CA GLN A 175 -13.90 -20.14 -16.78
C GLN A 175 -14.56 -21.33 -17.47
N GLU A 176 -15.32 -22.13 -16.73
CA GLU A 176 -16.12 -23.23 -17.29
C GLU A 176 -17.15 -22.71 -18.29
N LEU A 177 -17.87 -21.64 -17.97
CA LEU A 177 -18.86 -21.03 -18.87
C LEU A 177 -18.22 -20.50 -20.15
N VAL A 178 -17.06 -19.86 -20.04
CA VAL A 178 -16.29 -19.36 -21.20
C VAL A 178 -15.79 -20.55 -22.04
N SER A 179 -15.31 -21.61 -21.43
CA SER A 179 -14.84 -22.80 -22.14
C SER A 179 -15.98 -23.61 -22.78
N ALA A 180 -17.12 -23.67 -22.13
CA ALA A 180 -18.32 -24.36 -22.67
C ALA A 180 -18.96 -23.56 -23.83
N GLY A 181 -18.80 -22.24 -23.89
CA GLY A 181 -19.21 -21.40 -25.01
C GLY A 181 -18.23 -21.44 -26.20
N ALA A 182 -17.03 -21.98 -26.04
CA ALA A 182 -16.11 -22.28 -27.14
C ALA A 182 -16.56 -23.57 -27.80
N GLY A 183 -17.06 -23.50 -29.07
CA GLY A 183 -17.60 -24.63 -29.83
C GLY A 183 -16.68 -25.85 -29.94
N PRO A 184 -17.12 -26.96 -30.57
CA PRO A 184 -16.42 -28.23 -30.54
C PRO A 184 -14.97 -28.13 -31.04
N PRO A 185 -14.06 -28.97 -30.51
CA PRO A 185 -12.64 -28.95 -30.85
C PRO A 185 -12.45 -29.18 -32.36
N GLY A 186 -11.89 -28.20 -33.07
CA GLY A 186 -11.63 -28.29 -34.50
C GLY A 186 -12.08 -27.09 -35.34
N GLN A 187 -12.84 -26.18 -34.80
CA GLN A 187 -13.06 -24.88 -35.45
C GLN A 187 -12.12 -23.82 -34.84
N PRO A 188 -11.43 -23.03 -35.69
CA PRO A 188 -10.69 -21.86 -35.18
C PRO A 188 -11.70 -20.83 -34.74
N THR A 189 -12.11 -20.93 -33.49
CA THR A 189 -13.06 -20.01 -32.89
C THR A 189 -12.37 -19.23 -31.79
N ALA A 190 -12.73 -18.02 -31.79
CA ALA A 190 -12.41 -16.97 -30.87
C ALA A 190 -11.17 -16.17 -31.28
N HIS A 191 -11.42 -15.09 -31.99
CA HIS A 191 -10.61 -13.90 -31.89
C HIS A 191 -10.31 -13.66 -30.39
N PRO A 192 -9.06 -13.32 -30.04
CA PRO A 192 -8.75 -12.94 -28.68
C PRO A 192 -9.77 -11.90 -28.22
N PRO A 193 -10.27 -11.99 -26.96
CA PRO A 193 -11.33 -11.12 -26.46
C PRO A 193 -10.94 -9.66 -26.78
N SER A 194 -11.88 -8.92 -27.34
CA SER A 194 -11.60 -7.53 -27.70
C SER A 194 -11.13 -6.77 -26.48
N HIS A 195 -10.25 -5.78 -26.65
CA HIS A 195 -9.82 -4.92 -25.54
C HIS A 195 -10.98 -4.33 -24.74
N GLN A 196 -12.15 -4.17 -25.37
CA GLN A 196 -13.37 -3.73 -24.70
C GLN A 196 -13.96 -4.81 -23.79
N ALA A 197 -13.98 -6.08 -24.24
CA ALA A 197 -14.47 -7.19 -23.41
C ALA A 197 -13.61 -7.41 -22.18
N VAL A 198 -12.28 -7.41 -22.34
CA VAL A 198 -11.34 -7.50 -21.20
C VAL A 198 -11.55 -6.35 -20.21
N ARG A 199 -11.73 -5.13 -20.70
CA ARG A 199 -11.99 -3.96 -19.83
C ARG A 199 -13.34 -4.04 -19.11
N GLN A 200 -14.36 -4.59 -19.72
CA GLN A 200 -15.68 -4.79 -19.10
C GLN A 200 -15.61 -5.84 -18.00
N GLU A 201 -14.88 -6.92 -18.23
CA GLU A 201 -14.65 -7.98 -17.25
C GLU A 201 -13.85 -7.46 -16.03
N GLU A 202 -12.75 -6.76 -16.26
CA GLU A 202 -11.98 -6.12 -15.18
C GLU A 202 -12.85 -5.17 -14.33
N MET A 203 -13.74 -4.40 -14.99
CA MET A 203 -14.64 -3.49 -14.30
C MET A 203 -15.69 -4.25 -13.49
N ALA A 204 -16.24 -5.33 -14.02
CA ALA A 204 -17.20 -6.17 -13.29
C ALA A 204 -16.58 -6.81 -12.05
N LEU A 205 -15.35 -7.32 -12.16
CA LEU A 205 -14.60 -7.86 -11.02
C LEU A 205 -14.33 -6.81 -9.94
N ALA A 206 -13.92 -5.60 -10.34
CA ALA A 206 -13.71 -4.49 -9.41
C ALA A 206 -15.02 -4.11 -8.68
N VAL A 207 -16.13 -4.07 -9.40
CA VAL A 207 -17.46 -3.79 -8.84
C VAL A 207 -17.87 -4.84 -7.81
N ARG A 208 -17.67 -6.12 -8.09
CA ARG A 208 -17.95 -7.22 -7.13
C ARG A 208 -17.08 -7.14 -5.88
N ALA A 209 -15.78 -6.80 -6.04
CA ALA A 209 -14.89 -6.59 -4.92
C ALA A 209 -15.38 -5.43 -4.02
N ASP A 210 -15.81 -4.32 -4.62
CA ASP A 210 -16.36 -3.19 -3.87
C ASP A 210 -17.69 -3.54 -3.16
N GLU A 211 -18.53 -4.40 -3.75
CA GLU A 211 -19.73 -4.91 -3.08
C GLU A 211 -19.40 -5.77 -1.85
N ARG A 212 -18.34 -6.59 -1.93
CA ARG A 212 -17.87 -7.36 -0.78
C ARG A 212 -17.32 -6.44 0.30
N LEU A 213 -16.53 -5.44 -0.08
CA LEU A 213 -16.01 -4.43 0.85
C LEU A 213 -17.11 -3.59 1.50
N ALA A 214 -18.14 -3.19 0.75
CA ALA A 214 -19.26 -2.42 1.29
C ALA A 214 -20.10 -3.17 2.33
N LYS A 215 -19.95 -4.50 2.44
CA LYS A 215 -20.56 -5.32 3.51
C LYS A 215 -19.80 -5.23 4.82
N VAL A 216 -18.56 -4.73 4.82
CA VAL A 216 -17.79 -4.44 6.02
C VAL A 216 -18.43 -3.27 6.75
N GLY A 217 -18.66 -3.40 8.05
CA GLY A 217 -19.23 -2.30 8.85
C GLY A 217 -18.21 -1.18 9.10
N TYR A 218 -18.67 0.05 9.29
CA TYR A 218 -17.82 1.22 9.54
C TYR A 218 -16.84 1.02 10.71
N ALA A 219 -17.31 0.45 11.81
CA ALA A 219 -16.48 0.13 12.97
C ALA A 219 -15.34 -0.85 12.60
N GLN A 220 -15.64 -1.88 11.80
CA GLN A 220 -14.63 -2.82 11.35
C GLN A 220 -13.63 -2.16 10.40
N ALA A 221 -14.10 -1.33 9.46
CA ALA A 221 -13.24 -0.56 8.55
C ALA A 221 -12.32 0.38 9.33
N THR A 222 -12.83 1.07 10.36
CA THR A 222 -12.03 1.94 11.23
C THR A 222 -10.97 1.15 11.99
N ILE A 223 -11.30 -0.03 12.52
CA ILE A 223 -10.32 -0.89 13.20
C ILE A 223 -9.24 -1.36 12.22
N ILE A 224 -9.62 -1.77 11.00
CA ILE A 224 -8.66 -2.16 9.96
C ILE A 224 -7.75 -0.99 9.61
N GLY A 225 -8.31 0.20 9.43
CA GLY A 225 -7.54 1.42 9.14
C GLY A 225 -6.63 1.84 10.30
N SER A 226 -7.06 1.65 11.55
CA SER A 226 -6.25 1.94 12.74
C SER A 226 -4.98 1.08 12.83
N ALA A 227 -4.97 -0.10 12.23
CA ALA A 227 -3.76 -0.93 12.17
C ALA A 227 -2.59 -0.21 11.48
N GLN A 228 -2.87 0.75 10.58
CA GLN A 228 -1.85 1.57 9.92
C GLN A 228 -0.99 2.38 10.91
N ILE A 229 -1.48 2.64 12.12
CA ILE A 229 -0.71 3.32 13.17
C ILE A 229 0.60 2.57 13.48
N LEU A 230 0.58 1.24 13.44
CA LEU A 230 1.77 0.43 13.65
C LEU A 230 2.86 0.68 12.61
N ALA A 231 2.49 1.13 11.41
CA ALA A 231 3.45 1.43 10.34
C ALA A 231 4.23 2.75 10.54
N LEU A 232 3.90 3.53 11.54
CA LEU A 232 4.76 4.64 11.98
C LEU A 232 6.09 4.14 12.57
N LEU A 233 6.16 2.86 12.97
CA LEU A 233 7.39 2.17 13.38
C LEU A 233 8.16 1.75 12.12
N ALA A 234 9.36 2.29 11.91
CA ALA A 234 10.22 1.89 10.80
C ALA A 234 10.50 0.37 10.86
N GLY A 235 10.14 -0.35 9.80
CA GLY A 235 10.22 -1.81 9.73
C GLY A 235 8.84 -2.50 9.70
N ILE A 236 7.77 -1.83 10.13
CA ILE A 236 6.40 -2.35 9.97
C ILE A 236 5.81 -1.86 8.64
N SER A 237 5.22 -2.78 7.89
CA SER A 237 4.54 -2.47 6.63
C SER A 237 3.10 -2.02 6.88
N ARG A 238 2.74 -0.84 6.38
CA ARG A 238 1.39 -0.32 6.44
C ARG A 238 0.39 -1.24 5.75
N ASP A 239 0.68 -1.63 4.51
CA ASP A 239 -0.20 -2.50 3.73
C ASP A 239 -0.26 -3.90 4.35
N GLY A 240 0.87 -4.40 4.88
CA GLY A 240 0.93 -5.68 5.57
C GLY A 240 0.02 -5.75 6.80
N VAL A 241 0.12 -4.78 7.71
CA VAL A 241 -0.73 -4.76 8.93
C VAL A 241 -2.20 -4.51 8.60
N THR A 242 -2.49 -3.71 7.59
CA THR A 242 -3.86 -3.46 7.13
C THR A 242 -4.48 -4.71 6.53
N MET A 243 -3.74 -5.45 5.70
CA MET A 243 -4.16 -6.73 5.15
C MET A 243 -4.44 -7.76 6.25
N VAL A 244 -3.51 -7.90 7.21
CA VAL A 244 -3.68 -8.83 8.35
C VAL A 244 -4.92 -8.45 9.15
N ALA A 245 -5.10 -7.17 9.47
CA ALA A 245 -6.30 -6.68 10.15
C ALA A 245 -7.59 -6.99 9.37
N GLY A 246 -7.57 -6.82 8.04
CA GLY A 246 -8.69 -7.17 7.16
C GLY A 246 -9.01 -8.66 7.18
N MET A 247 -8.01 -9.52 7.04
CA MET A 247 -8.18 -10.98 7.07
C MET A 247 -8.68 -11.49 8.44
N THR A 248 -8.22 -10.91 9.54
CA THR A 248 -8.74 -11.24 10.87
C THR A 248 -10.19 -10.78 11.08
N ARG A 249 -10.68 -9.85 10.26
CA ARG A 249 -12.09 -9.40 10.22
C ARG A 249 -12.94 -10.12 9.16
N GLY A 250 -12.38 -11.09 8.47
CA GLY A 250 -13.09 -11.96 7.54
C GLY A 250 -13.01 -11.57 6.07
N LEU A 251 -12.18 -10.59 5.71
CA LEU A 251 -11.88 -10.30 4.31
C LEU A 251 -11.05 -11.44 3.69
N SER A 252 -11.25 -11.68 2.39
CA SER A 252 -10.33 -12.48 1.57
C SER A 252 -8.97 -11.80 1.50
N ARG A 253 -7.92 -12.53 1.08
CA ARG A 253 -6.60 -11.89 0.84
C ARG A 253 -6.69 -10.80 -0.21
N GLU A 254 -7.40 -11.05 -1.30
CA GLU A 254 -7.60 -10.11 -2.39
C GLU A 254 -8.33 -8.85 -1.94
N ASP A 255 -9.45 -9.00 -1.24
CA ASP A 255 -10.23 -7.85 -0.75
C ASP A 255 -9.45 -7.07 0.33
N ALA A 256 -8.68 -7.76 1.17
CA ALA A 256 -7.81 -7.13 2.17
C ALA A 256 -6.69 -6.31 1.51
N ALA A 257 -6.04 -6.84 0.46
CA ALA A 257 -5.03 -6.13 -0.32
C ALA A 257 -5.63 -4.91 -1.02
N ARG A 258 -6.76 -5.09 -1.70
CA ARG A 258 -7.47 -3.99 -2.37
C ARG A 258 -7.83 -2.88 -1.39
N PHE A 259 -8.39 -3.22 -0.24
CA PHE A 259 -8.77 -2.24 0.78
C PHE A 259 -7.53 -1.54 1.37
N ALA A 260 -6.43 -2.26 1.61
CA ALA A 260 -5.17 -1.68 2.06
C ALA A 260 -4.63 -0.64 1.07
N PHE A 261 -4.60 -0.95 -0.24
CA PHE A 261 -4.14 -0.01 -1.27
C PHE A 261 -5.07 1.20 -1.44
N LEU A 262 -6.38 1.01 -1.33
CA LEU A 262 -7.32 2.14 -1.33
C LEU A 262 -7.14 3.03 -0.09
N LEU A 263 -6.87 2.47 1.09
CA LEU A 263 -6.57 3.25 2.30
C LEU A 263 -5.19 3.93 2.23
N ALA A 264 -4.21 3.29 1.60
CA ALA A 264 -2.86 3.82 1.44
C ALA A 264 -2.86 5.14 0.65
N THR A 265 -3.65 5.21 -0.40
CA THR A 265 -3.67 6.35 -1.33
C THR A 265 -3.93 7.70 -0.63
N PRO A 266 -5.04 7.92 0.11
CA PRO A 266 -5.28 9.19 0.77
C PRO A 266 -4.28 9.48 1.90
N VAL A 267 -3.78 8.46 2.61
CA VAL A 267 -2.79 8.62 3.68
C VAL A 267 -1.48 9.13 3.13
N ILE A 268 -0.96 8.50 2.05
CA ILE A 268 0.30 8.92 1.41
C ILE A 268 0.16 10.30 0.78
N LEU A 269 -0.96 10.56 0.09
CA LEU A 269 -1.21 11.86 -0.52
C LEU A 269 -1.27 12.97 0.53
N ALA A 270 -1.99 12.76 1.62
CA ALA A 270 -2.08 13.74 2.70
C ALA A 270 -0.70 14.02 3.31
N ALA A 271 0.07 12.97 3.62
CA ALA A 271 1.44 13.11 4.12
C ALA A 271 2.35 13.83 3.10
N GLY A 272 2.22 13.50 1.81
CA GLY A 272 2.97 14.14 0.73
C GLY A 272 2.65 15.62 0.60
N VAL A 273 1.37 15.99 0.54
CA VAL A 273 0.92 17.39 0.41
C VAL A 273 1.38 18.24 1.59
N LEU A 274 1.31 17.71 2.81
CA LEU A 274 1.78 18.42 4.01
C LEU A 274 3.28 18.71 3.98
N LYS A 275 4.05 17.92 3.23
CA LYS A 275 5.51 18.02 3.12
C LYS A 275 5.99 18.65 1.80
N VAL A 276 5.09 19.06 0.90
CA VAL A 276 5.46 19.80 -0.33
C VAL A 276 6.32 21.04 -0.05
N PRO A 277 6.08 21.83 1.02
CA PRO A 277 6.97 22.95 1.34
C PRO A 277 8.43 22.54 1.57
N ASP A 278 8.69 21.35 2.08
CA ASP A 278 10.06 20.82 2.27
C ASP A 278 10.75 20.55 0.92
N LEU A 279 9.98 20.13 -0.11
CA LEU A 279 10.48 19.90 -1.47
C LEU A 279 10.82 21.19 -2.21
N THR A 280 10.00 22.23 -2.03
CA THR A 280 10.15 23.52 -2.71
C THR A 280 11.00 24.51 -1.95
N GLY A 281 11.32 24.21 -0.68
CA GLY A 281 12.14 25.00 0.21
C GLY A 281 13.63 24.72 0.10
N SER A 282 14.39 25.17 1.11
CA SER A 282 15.85 25.02 1.18
C SER A 282 16.34 23.57 1.14
N LEU A 283 15.54 22.62 1.63
CA LEU A 283 15.90 21.20 1.67
C LEU A 283 15.89 20.54 0.28
N GLY A 284 15.06 21.03 -0.65
CA GLY A 284 15.01 20.53 -2.03
C GLY A 284 16.04 21.18 -2.96
N ASN A 285 16.68 22.28 -2.54
CA ASN A 285 17.60 23.01 -3.39
C ASN A 285 18.82 22.17 -3.79
N GLY A 286 19.08 22.15 -5.09
CA GLY A 286 20.24 21.44 -5.67
C GLY A 286 20.04 19.93 -5.89
N ILE A 287 18.88 19.35 -5.50
CA ILE A 287 18.58 17.91 -5.71
C ILE A 287 17.31 17.66 -6.55
N HIS A 288 16.77 18.65 -7.24
CA HIS A 288 15.53 18.50 -8.03
C HIS A 288 15.65 17.42 -9.11
N GLY A 289 16.83 17.31 -9.78
CA GLY A 289 17.08 16.25 -10.77
C GLY A 289 17.03 14.84 -10.17
N GLN A 290 17.60 14.68 -8.98
CA GLN A 290 17.58 13.43 -8.22
C GLN A 290 16.16 13.09 -7.75
N ILE A 291 15.41 14.08 -7.26
CA ILE A 291 13.99 13.92 -6.87
C ILE A 291 13.17 13.46 -8.08
N LEU A 292 13.34 14.08 -9.23
CA LEU A 292 12.61 13.73 -10.44
C LEU A 292 12.93 12.29 -10.91
N LEU A 293 14.22 11.93 -10.96
CA LEU A 293 14.65 10.58 -11.34
C LEU A 293 14.13 9.53 -10.37
N GLY A 294 14.35 9.74 -9.07
CA GLY A 294 13.88 8.84 -8.02
C GLY A 294 12.36 8.67 -8.04
N SER A 295 11.62 9.78 -8.19
CA SER A 295 10.16 9.77 -8.27
C SER A 295 9.65 9.03 -9.50
N ALA A 296 10.28 9.19 -10.66
CA ALA A 296 9.93 8.45 -11.88
C ALA A 296 10.12 6.93 -11.70
N LEU A 297 11.25 6.53 -11.12
CA LEU A 297 11.52 5.11 -10.84
C LEU A 297 10.61 4.55 -9.75
N SER A 298 10.32 5.34 -8.72
CA SER A 298 9.36 4.99 -7.66
C SER A 298 7.95 4.80 -8.22
N PHE A 299 7.50 5.69 -9.09
CA PHE A 299 6.22 5.56 -9.79
C PHE A 299 6.13 4.28 -10.61
N ILE A 300 7.14 4.00 -11.45
CA ILE A 300 7.18 2.81 -12.29
C ILE A 300 7.19 1.56 -11.41
N GLY A 301 8.07 1.52 -10.40
CA GLY A 301 8.16 0.41 -9.45
C GLY A 301 6.84 0.16 -8.73
N ALA A 302 6.17 1.20 -8.25
CA ALA A 302 4.88 1.09 -7.57
C ALA A 302 3.76 0.62 -8.51
N TYR A 303 3.70 1.15 -9.75
CA TYR A 303 2.69 0.74 -10.72
C TYR A 303 2.82 -0.75 -11.09
N VAL A 304 4.05 -1.21 -11.32
CA VAL A 304 4.32 -2.64 -11.58
C VAL A 304 3.98 -3.48 -10.35
N SER A 305 4.35 -3.00 -9.15
CA SER A 305 4.10 -3.67 -7.89
C SER A 305 2.61 -3.85 -7.61
N VAL A 306 1.79 -2.81 -7.72
CA VAL A 306 0.34 -2.93 -7.48
C VAL A 306 -0.31 -3.90 -8.47
N ARG A 307 0.06 -3.82 -9.75
CA ARG A 307 -0.44 -4.73 -10.79
C ARG A 307 -0.09 -6.19 -10.48
N PHE A 308 1.15 -6.43 -10.07
CA PHE A 308 1.63 -7.75 -9.66
C PHE A 308 0.89 -8.24 -8.41
N LEU A 309 0.83 -7.44 -7.35
CA LEU A 309 0.28 -7.83 -6.05
C LEU A 309 -1.22 -8.10 -6.11
N MET A 310 -1.98 -7.31 -6.86
CA MET A 310 -3.41 -7.56 -7.07
C MET A 310 -3.67 -8.91 -7.72
N LYS A 311 -2.81 -9.33 -8.66
CA LYS A 311 -2.88 -10.68 -9.25
C LYS A 311 -2.34 -11.75 -8.29
N TYR A 312 -1.26 -11.47 -7.57
CA TYR A 312 -0.61 -12.39 -6.65
C TYR A 312 -1.54 -12.83 -5.52
N PHE A 313 -2.23 -11.88 -4.87
CA PHE A 313 -3.10 -12.18 -3.73
C PHE A 313 -4.43 -12.87 -4.10
N GLN A 314 -4.70 -13.06 -5.37
CA GLN A 314 -5.81 -13.90 -5.82
C GLN A 314 -5.63 -15.37 -5.42
N THR A 315 -4.38 -15.86 -5.43
CA THR A 315 -4.08 -17.29 -5.21
C THR A 315 -2.95 -17.54 -4.20
N ARG A 316 -2.14 -16.53 -3.89
CA ARG A 316 -0.92 -16.68 -3.08
C ARG A 316 -1.07 -16.07 -1.70
N THR A 317 -0.16 -16.47 -0.79
CA THR A 317 -0.18 -16.15 0.63
C THR A 317 0.80 -15.02 0.98
N LEU A 318 0.71 -14.48 2.20
CA LEU A 318 1.67 -13.52 2.77
C LEU A 318 2.98 -14.18 3.23
N THR A 319 3.05 -15.52 3.27
CA THR A 319 4.19 -16.27 3.82
C THR A 319 5.54 -15.92 3.18
N PRO A 320 5.70 -15.78 1.85
CA PRO A 320 7.00 -15.39 1.27
C PRO A 320 7.51 -14.04 1.76
N PHE A 321 6.62 -13.08 1.95
CA PHE A 321 6.97 -11.77 2.49
C PHE A 321 7.33 -11.83 3.98
N ALA A 322 6.67 -12.69 4.74
CA ALA A 322 7.04 -12.96 6.13
C ALA A 322 8.45 -13.53 6.24
N ILE A 323 8.79 -14.53 5.42
CA ILE A 323 10.12 -15.14 5.38
C ILE A 323 11.17 -14.08 4.99
N TYR A 324 10.89 -13.27 3.97
CA TYR A 324 11.75 -12.17 3.57
C TYR A 324 12.04 -11.21 4.74
N CYS A 325 11.01 -10.78 5.45
CA CYS A 325 11.15 -9.87 6.60
C CYS A 325 11.97 -10.48 7.72
N PHE A 326 11.82 -11.78 8.01
CA PHE A 326 12.63 -12.49 8.99
C PHE A 326 14.10 -12.55 8.57
N VAL A 327 14.38 -12.95 7.33
CA VAL A 327 15.77 -13.12 6.84
C VAL A 327 16.49 -11.77 6.79
N VAL A 328 15.86 -10.75 6.17
CA VAL A 328 16.47 -9.43 6.03
C VAL A 328 16.57 -8.71 7.38
N GLY A 329 15.51 -8.80 8.21
CA GLY A 329 15.50 -8.18 9.53
C GLY A 329 16.56 -8.77 10.45
N LEU A 330 16.62 -10.11 10.56
CA LEU A 330 17.60 -10.80 11.39
C LEU A 330 19.02 -10.56 10.88
N GLY A 331 19.26 -10.69 9.58
CA GLY A 331 20.56 -10.41 8.98
C GLY A 331 21.03 -8.97 9.23
N SER A 332 20.11 -7.99 9.13
CA SER A 332 20.42 -6.58 9.42
C SER A 332 20.77 -6.35 10.88
N VAL A 333 20.00 -6.94 11.83
CA VAL A 333 20.28 -6.80 13.28
C VAL A 333 21.62 -7.43 13.65
N ILE A 334 21.90 -8.64 13.12
CA ILE A 334 23.19 -9.31 13.37
C ILE A 334 24.36 -8.49 12.80
N TYR A 335 24.27 -8.06 11.55
CA TYR A 335 25.33 -7.30 10.92
C TYR A 335 25.61 -5.97 11.62
N LEU A 336 24.55 -5.20 11.92
CA LEU A 336 24.68 -3.88 12.55
C LEU A 336 25.01 -3.96 14.04
N GLY A 337 24.65 -5.05 14.73
CA GLY A 337 24.91 -5.22 16.16
C GLY A 337 26.24 -5.86 16.52
N LEU A 338 26.79 -6.69 15.62
CA LEU A 338 28.01 -7.46 15.88
C LEU A 338 29.23 -6.98 15.06
N ILE A 339 29.00 -6.33 13.90
CA ILE A 339 30.06 -6.00 12.94
C ILE A 339 30.30 -4.49 12.85
N LYS A 340 29.30 -3.69 13.14
CA LYS A 340 29.38 -2.23 13.27
C LYS A 340 29.07 -1.77 14.69
#